data_22e9894e8ff54e775dbfa20ae6bbe2d0
#
_entry.id   22e9894e8ff54e775dbfa20ae6bbe2d0
#
_cell.length_a   1.000
_cell.length_b   1.000
_cell.length_c   1.000
_cell.angle_alpha   90.00
_cell.angle_beta   90.00
_cell.angle_gamma   90.00
#
_symmetry.space_group_name_H-M   'P 1'
#
loop_
_entity.id
_entity.type
_entity.pdbx_description
1 polymer ?
#
loop_
_entity_poly.entity_id
_entity_poly.type
_entity_poly.pdbx_seq_one_letter_code
_entity_poly.pdbx_strand_id
1 'polypeptide(L)'
;MKRMLIGAAVAAALAAGPALADEIPVSKWGKDDEIGAANLLTPELAMAAAKLVTTGKVYKLGIPVDRATPAFPPRNLAVTILTPNQYQGTAYAENKMSYLDDMFTGWLGIGTQIDSLAHLGTDGVFYNQNHAKDFVAVTGVKKMGIEKIPPIVTRGVLLDMAKHKGVDAMKEGDVISATDIRVAQAKQRVRIQKGDVVILHTGWLPMLDKDPKRYAAGEPGIDTSAARYLASLDVVAVGADTWGVEAVPFKNPARIWEGHQVLLAQNGIYILETLDTAEMIEDGVKEFMFVLGQPLYTGAVQAIINPIAIR
;
A
#
# COMPACT_ATOMS: atom_id res chain seq x y z
N MET A 1 23.99 35.78 64.44
CA MET A 1 22.83 34.92 64.10
C MET A 1 22.39 35.26 62.70
N LYS A 2 22.82 34.40 61.71
CA LYS A 2 22.43 34.55 60.30
C LYS A 2 21.36 33.50 60.02
N ARG A 3 20.16 33.93 59.64
CA ARG A 3 19.06 33.03 59.19
C ARG A 3 19.27 32.75 57.71
N MET A 4 19.49 31.49 57.39
CA MET A 4 19.46 30.93 56.01
C MET A 4 17.99 30.68 55.64
N LEU A 5 17.51 31.35 54.60
CA LEU A 5 16.25 31.03 53.92
C LEU A 5 16.52 29.97 52.85
N ILE A 6 15.95 28.79 53.02
CA ILE A 6 15.95 27.70 52.03
C ILE A 6 14.69 27.91 51.13
N GLY A 7 14.95 28.33 49.91
CA GLY A 7 13.89 28.41 48.91
C GLY A 7 13.69 27.03 48.27
N ALA A 8 12.49 26.44 48.44
CA ALA A 8 12.10 25.23 47.78
C ALA A 8 11.61 25.56 46.35
N ALA A 9 12.36 25.14 45.32
CA ALA A 9 11.91 25.18 43.93
C ALA A 9 10.97 23.99 43.68
N VAL A 10 9.69 24.25 43.47
CA VAL A 10 8.72 23.25 43.01
C VAL A 10 8.88 23.13 41.49
N ALA A 11 9.48 22.02 41.04
CA ALA A 11 9.51 21.65 39.63
C ALA A 11 8.12 21.12 39.25
N ALA A 12 7.37 21.90 38.49
CA ALA A 12 6.13 21.44 37.85
C ALA A 12 6.50 20.48 36.71
N ALA A 13 6.32 19.18 36.94
CA ALA A 13 6.35 18.18 35.87
C ALA A 13 5.09 18.38 35.01
N LEU A 14 5.25 18.95 33.83
CA LEU A 14 4.24 18.91 32.78
C LEU A 14 4.06 17.45 32.37
N ALA A 15 3.01 16.81 32.86
CA ALA A 15 2.55 15.54 32.34
C ALA A 15 2.08 15.78 30.90
N ALA A 16 2.88 15.33 29.92
CA ALA A 16 2.39 15.22 28.55
C ALA A 16 1.23 14.22 28.57
N GLY A 17 0.03 14.72 28.45
CA GLY A 17 -1.16 13.89 28.24
C GLY A 17 -0.95 13.03 26.99
N PRO A 18 -1.65 11.88 26.88
CA PRO A 18 -1.57 11.05 25.68
C PRO A 18 -1.93 11.95 24.50
N ALA A 19 -1.04 11.98 23.48
CA ALA A 19 -1.36 12.61 22.22
C ALA A 19 -2.63 11.91 21.69
N LEU A 20 -3.73 12.66 21.61
CA LEU A 20 -4.96 12.16 21.03
C LEU A 20 -4.63 11.63 19.63
N ALA A 21 -5.04 10.41 19.32
CA ALA A 21 -4.99 9.92 17.96
C ALA A 21 -5.72 10.95 17.08
N ASP A 22 -5.12 11.33 15.96
CA ASP A 22 -5.75 12.29 15.06
C ASP A 22 -7.14 11.77 14.68
N GLU A 23 -8.15 12.59 14.85
CA GLU A 23 -9.54 12.24 14.56
C GLU A 23 -9.69 11.92 13.07
N ILE A 24 -10.41 10.84 12.74
CA ILE A 24 -10.74 10.50 11.36
C ILE A 24 -11.83 11.47 10.89
N PRO A 25 -11.54 12.31 9.87
CA PRO A 25 -12.50 13.32 9.43
C PRO A 25 -13.64 12.71 8.61
N VAL A 26 -14.73 13.45 8.47
CA VAL A 26 -15.72 13.19 7.40
C VAL A 26 -15.04 13.46 6.05
N SER A 27 -15.34 12.60 5.08
CA SER A 27 -14.80 12.73 3.73
C SER A 27 -15.12 14.08 3.09
N LYS A 28 -14.14 14.66 2.41
CA LYS A 28 -14.34 15.87 1.58
C LYS A 28 -15.30 15.68 0.40
N TRP A 29 -15.60 14.42 0.06
CA TRP A 29 -16.58 14.05 -0.97
C TRP A 29 -17.97 13.73 -0.41
N GLY A 30 -18.16 13.87 0.91
CA GLY A 30 -19.44 13.72 1.59
C GLY A 30 -19.51 12.49 2.49
N LYS A 31 -20.56 12.48 3.33
CA LYS A 31 -20.74 11.44 4.37
C LYS A 31 -21.00 10.03 3.83
N ASP A 32 -21.46 9.92 2.59
CA ASP A 32 -21.78 8.64 1.95
C ASP A 32 -20.65 8.14 1.03
N ASP A 33 -19.50 8.85 1.02
CA ASP A 33 -18.34 8.45 0.23
C ASP A 33 -17.69 7.18 0.78
N GLU A 34 -17.46 6.22 -0.11
CA GLU A 34 -16.84 4.92 0.17
C GLU A 34 -15.54 4.68 -0.61
N ILE A 35 -15.16 5.59 -1.52
CA ILE A 35 -14.05 5.37 -2.46
C ILE A 35 -12.89 6.36 -2.31
N GLY A 36 -13.01 7.33 -1.41
CA GLY A 36 -11.91 8.23 -1.06
C GLY A 36 -11.24 8.90 -2.25
N ALA A 37 -9.92 8.80 -2.34
CA ALA A 37 -9.12 9.44 -3.37
C ALA A 37 -9.42 8.92 -4.79
N ALA A 38 -10.10 7.79 -4.96
CA ALA A 38 -10.57 7.36 -6.28
C ALA A 38 -11.61 8.32 -6.89
N ASN A 39 -12.26 9.18 -6.10
CA ASN A 39 -13.08 10.29 -6.60
C ASN A 39 -12.28 11.32 -7.44
N LEU A 40 -10.96 11.28 -7.38
CA LEU A 40 -10.08 12.14 -8.21
C LEU A 40 -9.91 11.59 -9.64
N LEU A 41 -10.20 10.31 -9.85
CA LEU A 41 -10.03 9.67 -11.16
C LEU A 41 -11.07 10.20 -12.14
N THR A 42 -10.59 10.76 -13.25
CA THR A 42 -11.44 11.29 -14.31
C THR A 42 -10.97 10.82 -15.69
N PRO A 43 -11.83 10.85 -16.72
CA PRO A 43 -11.40 10.56 -18.07
C PRO A 43 -10.22 11.43 -18.55
N GLU A 44 -10.15 12.68 -18.10
CA GLU A 44 -9.09 13.62 -18.46
C GLU A 44 -7.73 13.17 -17.87
N LEU A 45 -7.70 12.67 -16.63
CA LEU A 45 -6.48 12.10 -16.03
C LEU A 45 -6.03 10.85 -16.79
N ALA A 46 -6.95 9.96 -17.17
CA ALA A 46 -6.62 8.79 -17.98
C ALA A 46 -6.06 9.19 -19.36
N MET A 47 -6.68 10.17 -20.02
CA MET A 47 -6.20 10.71 -21.29
C MET A 47 -4.83 11.43 -21.16
N ALA A 48 -4.59 12.10 -20.04
CA ALA A 48 -3.30 12.71 -19.76
C ALA A 48 -2.22 11.65 -19.53
N ALA A 49 -2.55 10.60 -18.78
CA ALA A 49 -1.64 9.47 -18.55
C ALA A 49 -1.31 8.72 -19.86
N ALA A 50 -2.27 8.54 -20.75
CA ALA A 50 -2.05 7.90 -22.06
C ALA A 50 -1.03 8.63 -22.92
N LYS A 51 -0.86 9.94 -22.75
CA LYS A 51 0.19 10.72 -23.47
C LYS A 51 1.62 10.40 -23.01
N LEU A 52 1.78 9.74 -21.86
CA LEU A 52 3.08 9.26 -21.37
C LEU A 52 3.53 7.97 -22.04
N VAL A 53 2.65 7.32 -22.79
CA VAL A 53 2.99 6.12 -23.58
C VAL A 53 3.77 6.55 -24.81
N THR A 54 5.09 6.48 -24.73
CA THR A 54 6.02 6.92 -25.79
C THR A 54 6.74 5.78 -26.49
N THR A 55 6.91 4.65 -25.81
CA THR A 55 7.60 3.45 -26.33
C THR A 55 6.66 2.26 -26.49
N GLY A 56 5.53 2.25 -25.80
CA GLY A 56 4.63 1.09 -25.71
C GLY A 56 5.16 -0.05 -24.84
N LYS A 57 6.31 0.13 -24.15
CA LYS A 57 6.83 -0.88 -23.23
C LYS A 57 5.91 -1.00 -22.01
N VAL A 58 5.52 -2.24 -21.71
CA VAL A 58 4.66 -2.58 -20.58
C VAL A 58 5.49 -3.26 -19.49
N TYR A 59 5.41 -2.76 -18.28
CA TYR A 59 6.05 -3.31 -17.08
C TYR A 59 4.99 -3.98 -16.20
N LYS A 60 5.22 -5.23 -15.85
CA LYS A 60 4.43 -5.94 -14.86
C LYS A 60 4.93 -5.54 -13.48
N LEU A 61 4.05 -5.00 -12.62
CA LEU A 61 4.41 -4.58 -11.27
C LEU A 61 4.05 -5.62 -10.20
N GLY A 62 3.31 -6.68 -10.58
CA GLY A 62 2.95 -7.77 -9.66
C GLY A 62 4.02 -8.86 -9.63
N ILE A 63 4.23 -9.46 -8.45
CA ILE A 63 5.05 -10.65 -8.30
C ILE A 63 4.18 -11.92 -8.37
N PRO A 64 4.73 -13.06 -8.80
CA PRO A 64 4.08 -14.34 -8.59
C PRO A 64 3.91 -14.61 -7.09
N VAL A 65 2.77 -15.18 -6.71
CA VAL A 65 2.50 -15.60 -5.32
C VAL A 65 2.28 -17.09 -5.25
N ASP A 66 2.85 -17.70 -4.22
CA ASP A 66 2.72 -19.12 -3.97
C ASP A 66 2.68 -19.41 -2.46
N ARG A 67 2.70 -20.68 -2.09
CA ARG A 67 2.67 -21.12 -0.69
C ARG A 67 3.90 -20.67 0.11
N ALA A 68 5.03 -20.42 -0.55
CA ALA A 68 6.27 -20.01 0.08
C ALA A 68 6.41 -18.49 0.17
N THR A 69 5.54 -17.71 -0.49
CA THR A 69 5.60 -16.26 -0.49
C THR A 69 5.51 -15.72 0.95
N PRO A 70 6.54 -15.00 1.44
CA PRO A 70 6.53 -14.42 2.76
C PRO A 70 5.39 -13.42 2.93
N ALA A 71 4.74 -13.44 4.08
CA ALA A 71 3.66 -12.55 4.40
C ALA A 71 3.61 -12.27 5.91
N PHE A 72 2.94 -11.18 6.29
CA PHE A 72 2.72 -10.86 7.71
C PHE A 72 1.95 -11.99 8.41
N PRO A 73 2.52 -12.60 9.48
CA PRO A 73 1.89 -13.74 10.14
C PRO A 73 0.49 -13.42 10.67
N PRO A 74 -0.49 -14.34 10.60
CA PRO A 74 -0.39 -15.74 10.18
C PRO A 74 -0.74 -15.99 8.69
N ARG A 75 -0.62 -14.97 7.82
CA ARG A 75 -1.07 -15.02 6.42
C ARG A 75 -0.33 -16.12 5.65
N ASN A 76 -1.07 -16.85 4.83
CA ASN A 76 -0.56 -17.84 3.88
C ASN A 76 -1.59 -18.04 2.76
N LEU A 77 -1.20 -18.75 1.71
CA LEU A 77 -2.10 -19.13 0.63
C LEU A 77 -1.79 -20.55 0.12
N ALA A 78 -2.76 -21.17 -0.51
CA ALA A 78 -2.60 -22.41 -1.23
C ALA A 78 -3.49 -22.44 -2.48
N VAL A 79 -2.94 -22.92 -3.57
CA VAL A 79 -3.69 -23.31 -4.75
C VAL A 79 -3.75 -24.83 -4.77
N THR A 80 -4.93 -25.41 -4.97
CA THR A 80 -5.16 -26.84 -5.08
C THR A 80 -5.80 -27.12 -6.42
N ILE A 81 -5.16 -28.00 -7.20
CA ILE A 81 -5.72 -28.44 -8.48
C ILE A 81 -6.71 -29.57 -8.22
N LEU A 82 -7.92 -29.38 -8.71
CA LEU A 82 -9.00 -30.34 -8.66
C LEU A 82 -9.04 -31.12 -9.98
N THR A 83 -8.85 -32.44 -9.88
CA THR A 83 -8.77 -33.34 -11.05
C THR A 83 -9.73 -34.47 -10.91
N PRO A 84 -11.04 -34.29 -11.10
CA PRO A 84 -12.00 -35.37 -10.90
C PRO A 84 -11.74 -36.49 -11.92
N ASN A 85 -10.93 -37.48 -11.50
CA ASN A 85 -10.50 -38.70 -12.25
C ASN A 85 -9.64 -38.44 -13.50
N GLN A 86 -9.30 -37.22 -13.87
CA GLN A 86 -8.69 -36.93 -15.17
C GLN A 86 -7.18 -37.21 -15.24
N TYR A 87 -6.43 -37.02 -14.16
CA TYR A 87 -4.99 -37.33 -14.14
C TYR A 87 -4.70 -38.83 -14.30
N GLN A 88 -5.72 -39.72 -14.16
CA GLN A 88 -5.64 -41.15 -14.42
C GLN A 88 -6.07 -41.52 -15.86
N GLY A 89 -6.21 -40.53 -16.75
CA GLY A 89 -6.58 -40.73 -18.13
C GLY A 89 -8.09 -40.81 -18.42
N THR A 90 -8.93 -40.48 -17.43
CA THR A 90 -10.38 -40.41 -17.63
C THR A 90 -10.73 -39.15 -18.42
N ALA A 91 -11.47 -39.27 -19.48
CA ALA A 91 -11.97 -38.18 -20.31
C ALA A 91 -13.51 -38.21 -20.36
N TYR A 92 -14.11 -37.06 -20.60
CA TYR A 92 -15.56 -36.91 -20.65
C TYR A 92 -16.05 -36.84 -22.09
N ALA A 93 -17.26 -37.32 -22.31
CA ALA A 93 -17.99 -37.31 -23.56
C ALA A 93 -17.27 -38.02 -24.74
N GLU A 94 -17.88 -38.02 -25.92
CA GLU A 94 -17.36 -38.67 -27.14
C GLU A 94 -16.11 -37.94 -27.66
N ASN A 95 -16.04 -36.62 -27.47
CA ASN A 95 -14.91 -35.78 -27.87
C ASN A 95 -13.70 -35.85 -26.92
N LYS A 96 -13.72 -36.75 -25.92
CA LYS A 96 -12.62 -37.00 -25.00
C LYS A 96 -12.16 -35.75 -24.24
N MET A 97 -13.09 -34.86 -23.85
CA MET A 97 -12.79 -33.62 -23.14
C MET A 97 -12.09 -33.89 -21.80
N SER A 98 -11.05 -33.14 -21.51
CA SER A 98 -10.36 -33.12 -20.20
C SER A 98 -10.28 -31.69 -19.70
N TYR A 99 -10.40 -31.49 -18.40
CA TYR A 99 -10.29 -30.17 -17.77
C TYR A 99 -9.66 -30.28 -16.39
N LEU A 100 -9.11 -29.17 -15.94
CA LEU A 100 -8.62 -28.98 -14.57
C LEU A 100 -9.31 -27.76 -13.99
N ASP A 101 -9.75 -27.88 -12.75
CA ASP A 101 -10.21 -26.77 -11.94
C ASP A 101 -9.22 -26.51 -10.81
N ASP A 102 -9.23 -25.31 -10.27
CA ASP A 102 -8.42 -24.93 -9.13
C ASP A 102 -9.28 -24.31 -8.02
N MET A 103 -8.75 -24.43 -6.82
CA MET A 103 -9.30 -23.82 -5.62
C MET A 103 -8.21 -22.98 -4.96
N PHE A 104 -8.52 -21.73 -4.68
CA PHE A 104 -7.68 -20.84 -3.91
C PHE A 104 -8.17 -20.77 -2.46
N THR A 105 -7.25 -20.98 -1.51
CA THR A 105 -7.49 -20.77 -0.08
C THR A 105 -6.36 -19.94 0.48
N GLY A 106 -6.67 -18.81 1.10
CA GLY A 106 -5.63 -17.95 1.65
C GLY A 106 -6.09 -16.54 2.01
N TRP A 107 -5.14 -15.74 2.45
CA TRP A 107 -5.32 -14.33 2.69
C TRP A 107 -5.13 -13.53 1.40
N LEU A 108 -5.94 -12.50 1.20
CA LEU A 108 -5.87 -11.62 0.03
C LEU A 108 -4.78 -10.55 0.13
N GLY A 109 -4.21 -10.36 1.32
CA GLY A 109 -3.09 -9.45 1.58
C GLY A 109 -1.74 -10.18 1.57
N ILE A 110 -1.35 -10.77 0.43
CA ILE A 110 -0.08 -11.49 0.24
C ILE A 110 0.52 -11.11 -1.11
N GLY A 111 1.85 -10.88 -1.12
CA GLY A 111 2.56 -10.45 -2.32
C GLY A 111 2.08 -9.07 -2.78
N THR A 112 2.04 -8.85 -4.09
CA THR A 112 1.55 -7.57 -4.61
C THR A 112 0.06 -7.41 -4.34
N GLN A 113 -0.32 -6.40 -3.58
CA GLN A 113 -1.67 -6.21 -3.09
C GLN A 113 -2.10 -4.75 -3.10
N ILE A 114 -3.41 -4.54 -3.00
CA ILE A 114 -4.03 -3.25 -2.72
C ILE A 114 -4.83 -3.35 -1.41
N ASP A 115 -4.71 -2.31 -0.58
CA ASP A 115 -5.51 -2.12 0.62
C ASP A 115 -6.68 -1.18 0.33
N SER A 116 -7.90 -1.63 0.66
CA SER A 116 -9.09 -0.77 0.62
C SER A 116 -9.17 0.12 1.86
N LEU A 117 -10.10 1.06 1.84
CA LEU A 117 -10.34 1.99 2.96
C LEU A 117 -10.95 1.31 4.20
N ALA A 118 -11.35 0.05 4.07
CA ALA A 118 -11.84 -0.79 5.16
C ALA A 118 -10.73 -1.65 5.81
N HIS A 119 -9.46 -1.55 5.32
CA HIS A 119 -8.39 -2.41 5.82
C HIS A 119 -7.87 -1.98 7.20
N LEU A 120 -7.59 -0.69 7.40
CA LEU A 120 -6.99 -0.19 8.64
C LEU A 120 -7.65 1.11 9.09
N GLY A 121 -7.94 1.20 10.38
CA GLY A 121 -8.58 2.35 11.03
C GLY A 121 -7.89 2.73 12.34
N THR A 122 -8.57 3.52 13.15
CA THR A 122 -8.12 3.94 14.48
C THR A 122 -9.27 3.75 15.46
N ASP A 123 -9.04 3.03 16.56
CA ASP A 123 -10.03 2.79 17.63
C ASP A 123 -11.40 2.29 17.10
N GLY A 124 -11.35 1.36 16.14
CA GLY A 124 -12.56 0.79 15.51
C GLY A 124 -13.31 1.75 14.57
N VAL A 125 -12.72 2.91 14.26
CA VAL A 125 -13.22 3.88 13.27
C VAL A 125 -12.36 3.82 12.03
N PHE A 126 -12.97 3.71 10.87
CA PHE A 126 -12.36 3.64 9.56
C PHE A 126 -12.69 4.89 8.74
N TYR A 127 -12.20 4.94 7.52
CA TYR A 127 -12.40 6.07 6.62
C TYR A 127 -13.84 6.61 6.68
N ASN A 128 -13.96 7.94 6.60
CA ASN A 128 -15.23 8.66 6.60
C ASN A 128 -16.11 8.38 7.84
N GLN A 129 -15.46 8.25 9.02
CA GLN A 129 -16.11 7.99 10.32
C GLN A 129 -16.98 6.72 10.36
N ASN A 130 -16.71 5.73 9.53
CA ASN A 130 -17.43 4.46 9.58
C ASN A 130 -16.94 3.61 10.76
N HIS A 131 -17.84 3.28 11.68
CA HIS A 131 -17.51 2.39 12.79
C HIS A 131 -17.58 0.92 12.38
N ALA A 132 -16.58 0.12 12.75
CA ALA A 132 -16.49 -1.30 12.41
C ALA A 132 -17.78 -2.07 12.73
N LYS A 133 -18.39 -1.82 13.91
CA LYS A 133 -19.63 -2.46 14.36
C LYS A 133 -20.82 -2.30 13.40
N ASP A 134 -20.78 -1.27 12.53
CA ASP A 134 -21.91 -0.92 11.65
C ASP A 134 -21.75 -1.54 10.24
N PHE A 135 -20.52 -1.84 9.81
CA PHE A 135 -20.29 -2.31 8.45
C PHE A 135 -19.49 -3.61 8.31
N VAL A 136 -18.83 -4.10 9.38
CA VAL A 136 -18.06 -5.36 9.33
C VAL A 136 -18.96 -6.54 9.70
N ALA A 137 -18.88 -7.60 8.89
CA ALA A 137 -19.50 -8.89 9.19
C ALA A 137 -18.49 -10.02 8.89
N VAL A 138 -18.71 -11.21 9.46
CA VAL A 138 -17.86 -12.39 9.19
C VAL A 138 -17.82 -12.73 7.70
N THR A 139 -18.89 -12.43 6.96
CA THR A 139 -19.02 -12.68 5.53
C THR A 139 -18.43 -11.59 4.64
N GLY A 140 -17.83 -10.56 5.22
CA GLY A 140 -17.24 -9.42 4.52
C GLY A 140 -17.71 -8.07 5.02
N VAL A 141 -17.08 -7.02 4.54
CA VAL A 141 -17.49 -5.64 4.84
C VAL A 141 -18.65 -5.20 3.94
N LYS A 142 -19.55 -4.38 4.47
CA LYS A 142 -20.70 -3.84 3.73
C LYS A 142 -20.38 -2.51 3.04
N LYS A 143 -19.27 -1.88 3.41
CA LYS A 143 -18.80 -0.59 2.89
C LYS A 143 -17.31 -0.65 2.60
N MET A 144 -16.85 0.16 1.67
CA MET A 144 -15.43 0.37 1.36
C MET A 144 -14.69 -0.90 0.97
N GLY A 145 -15.39 -1.96 0.53
CA GLY A 145 -14.77 -3.18 0.03
C GLY A 145 -14.01 -2.97 -1.29
N ILE A 146 -13.18 -3.94 -1.63
CA ILE A 146 -12.36 -3.92 -2.86
C ILE A 146 -13.23 -3.72 -4.12
N GLU A 147 -14.41 -4.28 -4.16
CA GLU A 147 -15.34 -4.18 -5.29
C GLU A 147 -15.87 -2.75 -5.51
N LYS A 148 -15.73 -1.86 -4.54
CA LYS A 148 -16.14 -0.45 -4.65
C LYS A 148 -15.11 0.41 -5.36
N ILE A 149 -13.86 -0.01 -5.39
CA ILE A 149 -12.77 0.74 -6.00
C ILE A 149 -12.96 0.72 -7.53
N PRO A 150 -13.09 1.87 -8.22
CA PRO A 150 -13.11 1.88 -9.67
C PRO A 150 -11.75 1.48 -10.25
N PRO A 151 -11.66 1.07 -11.52
CA PRO A 151 -10.37 0.89 -12.18
C PRO A 151 -9.50 2.14 -12.05
N ILE A 152 -8.24 1.96 -11.66
CA ILE A 152 -7.29 3.06 -11.49
C ILE A 152 -6.48 3.20 -12.78
N VAL A 153 -6.78 4.24 -13.56
CA VAL A 153 -6.04 4.60 -14.76
C VAL A 153 -5.64 6.06 -14.64
N THR A 154 -4.36 6.32 -14.36
CA THR A 154 -3.85 7.67 -14.10
C THR A 154 -2.33 7.72 -14.32
N ARG A 155 -1.73 8.88 -14.10
CA ARG A 155 -0.27 9.00 -14.08
C ARG A 155 0.31 8.30 -12.86
N GLY A 156 1.33 7.44 -13.10
CA GLY A 156 2.22 6.92 -12.07
C GLY A 156 3.51 7.75 -12.00
N VAL A 157 4.01 7.92 -10.78
CA VAL A 157 5.31 8.54 -10.48
C VAL A 157 6.15 7.56 -9.68
N LEU A 158 7.32 7.19 -10.21
CA LEU A 158 8.30 6.34 -9.53
C LEU A 158 9.41 7.21 -8.95
N LEU A 159 9.61 7.14 -7.64
CA LEU A 159 10.71 7.75 -6.92
C LEU A 159 11.73 6.70 -6.50
N ASP A 160 12.95 6.78 -7.03
CA ASP A 160 14.07 5.95 -6.63
C ASP A 160 14.65 6.46 -5.29
N MET A 161 14.16 5.88 -4.19
CA MET A 161 14.54 6.28 -2.84
C MET A 161 15.87 5.64 -2.42
N ALA A 162 16.21 4.45 -2.93
CA ALA A 162 17.51 3.84 -2.72
C ALA A 162 18.63 4.73 -3.28
N LYS A 163 18.51 5.16 -4.53
CA LYS A 163 19.44 6.11 -5.15
C LYS A 163 19.47 7.46 -4.44
N HIS A 164 18.31 7.96 -3.96
CA HIS A 164 18.26 9.19 -3.17
C HIS A 164 19.10 9.08 -1.90
N LYS A 165 19.08 7.93 -1.22
CA LYS A 165 19.89 7.62 -0.02
C LYS A 165 21.34 7.25 -0.35
N GLY A 166 21.69 7.08 -1.64
CA GLY A 166 23.05 6.73 -2.08
C GLY A 166 23.42 5.26 -1.86
N VAL A 167 22.43 4.37 -1.91
CA VAL A 167 22.57 2.91 -1.74
C VAL A 167 21.88 2.16 -2.88
N ASP A 168 22.28 0.90 -3.10
CA ASP A 168 21.60 0.02 -4.06
C ASP A 168 20.27 -0.51 -3.49
N ALA A 169 20.23 -0.73 -2.18
CA ALA A 169 19.03 -1.10 -1.44
C ALA A 169 19.07 -0.49 -0.03
N MET A 170 17.93 0.04 0.39
CA MET A 170 17.71 0.47 1.76
C MET A 170 17.62 -0.75 2.68
N LYS A 171 17.67 -0.54 4.00
CA LYS A 171 17.64 -1.60 5.01
C LYS A 171 16.35 -1.51 5.83
N GLU A 172 16.04 -2.62 6.52
CA GLU A 172 14.95 -2.64 7.50
C GLU A 172 15.11 -1.50 8.53
N GLY A 173 14.01 -0.78 8.76
CA GLY A 173 13.96 0.39 9.65
C GLY A 173 14.49 1.70 9.05
N ASP A 174 15.06 1.69 7.84
CA ASP A 174 15.43 2.94 7.15
C ASP A 174 14.17 3.74 6.79
N VAL A 175 14.18 5.01 7.18
CA VAL A 175 13.00 5.89 7.07
C VAL A 175 13.07 6.78 5.83
N ILE A 176 11.95 6.88 5.14
CA ILE A 176 11.66 7.87 4.10
C ILE A 176 10.77 8.94 4.70
N SER A 177 11.31 10.14 4.91
CA SER A 177 10.58 11.29 5.45
C SER A 177 9.96 12.17 4.34
N ALA A 178 9.09 13.11 4.73
CA ALA A 178 8.58 14.14 3.82
C ALA A 178 9.73 14.94 3.14
N THR A 179 10.81 15.20 3.84
CA THR A 179 11.99 15.88 3.30
C THR A 179 12.67 15.02 2.25
N ASP A 180 12.83 13.73 2.50
CA ASP A 180 13.42 12.80 1.52
C ASP A 180 12.63 12.79 0.22
N ILE A 181 11.29 12.72 0.29
CA ILE A 181 10.44 12.74 -0.90
C ILE A 181 10.58 14.06 -1.67
N ARG A 182 10.57 15.21 -0.99
CA ARG A 182 10.77 16.52 -1.65
C ARG A 182 12.11 16.61 -2.35
N VAL A 183 13.18 16.17 -1.69
CA VAL A 183 14.53 16.20 -2.27
C VAL A 183 14.65 15.20 -3.43
N ALA A 184 14.06 14.01 -3.32
CA ALA A 184 14.04 13.01 -4.39
C ALA A 184 13.32 13.55 -5.64
N GLN A 185 12.15 14.18 -5.48
CA GLN A 185 11.43 14.84 -6.58
C GLN A 185 12.32 15.86 -7.30
N ALA A 186 13.00 16.73 -6.54
CA ALA A 186 13.88 17.75 -7.10
C ALA A 186 15.08 17.16 -7.85
N LYS A 187 15.78 16.18 -7.24
CA LYS A 187 16.93 15.51 -7.86
C LYS A 187 16.55 14.74 -9.12
N GLN A 188 15.40 14.06 -9.09
CA GLN A 188 14.91 13.26 -10.21
C GLN A 188 14.14 14.07 -11.25
N ARG A 189 13.93 15.37 -10.99
CA ARG A 189 13.21 16.31 -11.88
C ARG A 189 11.80 15.81 -12.20
N VAL A 190 11.10 15.32 -11.20
CA VAL A 190 9.70 14.89 -11.29
C VAL A 190 8.90 15.61 -10.20
N ARG A 191 7.63 15.88 -10.47
CA ARG A 191 6.72 16.52 -9.51
C ARG A 191 5.48 15.67 -9.35
N ILE A 192 5.19 15.27 -8.13
CA ILE A 192 3.93 14.61 -7.78
C ILE A 192 2.79 15.62 -7.94
N GLN A 193 1.69 15.18 -8.52
CA GLN A 193 0.49 15.97 -8.78
C GLN A 193 -0.75 15.28 -8.22
N LYS A 194 -1.80 16.06 -8.08
CA LYS A 194 -3.12 15.55 -7.70
C LYS A 194 -3.58 14.45 -8.67
N GLY A 195 -4.07 13.35 -8.12
CA GLY A 195 -4.55 12.22 -8.89
C GLY A 195 -3.48 11.19 -9.28
N ASP A 196 -2.21 11.39 -8.90
CA ASP A 196 -1.15 10.44 -9.19
C ASP A 196 -1.24 9.17 -8.33
N VAL A 197 -0.66 8.09 -8.85
CA VAL A 197 -0.17 6.95 -8.07
C VAL A 197 1.34 7.13 -7.86
N VAL A 198 1.78 7.18 -6.60
CA VAL A 198 3.19 7.38 -6.25
C VAL A 198 3.79 6.07 -5.80
N ILE A 199 4.85 5.61 -6.47
CA ILE A 199 5.57 4.39 -6.14
C ILE A 199 6.98 4.73 -5.66
N LEU A 200 7.36 4.15 -4.52
CA LEU A 200 8.67 4.33 -3.89
C LEU A 200 9.51 3.07 -4.11
N HIS A 201 10.63 3.21 -4.82
CA HIS A 201 11.60 2.14 -4.96
C HIS A 201 12.63 2.22 -3.84
N THR A 202 12.71 1.18 -3.04
CA THR A 202 13.66 1.07 -1.93
C THR A 202 14.79 0.07 -2.23
N GLY A 203 14.61 -0.78 -3.24
CA GLY A 203 15.52 -1.89 -3.56
C GLY A 203 15.34 -3.08 -2.60
N TRP A 204 14.26 -3.12 -1.79
CA TRP A 204 14.04 -4.16 -0.78
C TRP A 204 13.49 -5.47 -1.34
N LEU A 205 12.69 -5.43 -2.40
CA LEU A 205 12.01 -6.60 -2.96
C LEU A 205 12.94 -7.82 -3.21
N PRO A 206 14.17 -7.67 -3.74
CA PRO A 206 15.08 -8.81 -3.92
C PRO A 206 15.44 -9.56 -2.64
N MET A 207 15.17 -9.00 -1.45
CA MET A 207 15.37 -9.69 -0.18
C MET A 207 14.37 -10.83 0.01
N LEU A 208 13.21 -10.76 -0.66
CA LEU A 208 12.19 -11.82 -0.66
C LEU A 208 12.77 -13.16 -1.09
N ASP A 209 13.62 -13.20 -2.11
CA ASP A 209 14.26 -14.41 -2.60
C ASP A 209 15.60 -14.71 -1.87
N LYS A 210 16.34 -13.67 -1.49
CA LYS A 210 17.68 -13.82 -0.88
C LYS A 210 17.60 -14.28 0.58
N ASP A 211 16.70 -13.72 1.35
CA ASP A 211 16.45 -14.03 2.76
C ASP A 211 14.99 -13.75 3.12
N PRO A 212 14.07 -14.69 2.82
CA PRO A 212 12.64 -14.52 3.08
C PRO A 212 12.30 -14.21 4.54
N LYS A 213 13.10 -14.73 5.48
CA LYS A 213 12.90 -14.47 6.92
C LYS A 213 13.22 -13.03 7.28
N ARG A 214 14.31 -12.50 6.75
CA ARG A 214 14.71 -11.12 6.92
C ARG A 214 13.72 -10.18 6.22
N TYR A 215 13.27 -10.54 5.01
CA TYR A 215 12.24 -9.80 4.29
C TYR A 215 10.98 -9.62 5.14
N ALA A 216 10.48 -10.70 5.77
CA ALA A 216 9.26 -10.68 6.58
C ALA A 216 9.45 -10.04 7.97
N ALA A 217 10.70 -9.92 8.48
CA ALA A 217 10.96 -9.40 9.82
C ALA A 217 11.01 -7.86 9.88
N GLY A 218 11.23 -7.19 8.76
CA GLY A 218 11.29 -5.74 8.69
C GLY A 218 11.49 -5.23 7.28
N GLU A 219 11.40 -3.92 7.10
CA GLU A 219 11.52 -3.26 5.80
C GLU A 219 11.88 -1.78 5.94
N PRO A 220 12.45 -1.14 4.91
CA PRO A 220 12.48 0.32 4.81
C PRO A 220 11.10 0.84 4.40
N GLY A 221 10.83 2.11 4.68
CA GLY A 221 9.58 2.71 4.23
C GLY A 221 9.34 4.13 4.76
N ILE A 222 8.14 4.62 4.55
CA ILE A 222 7.75 5.96 4.96
C ILE A 222 7.54 6.09 6.46
N ASP A 223 7.69 7.30 6.96
CA ASP A 223 7.17 7.71 8.27
C ASP A 223 5.87 8.50 8.14
N THR A 224 5.27 8.84 9.26
CA THR A 224 4.03 9.64 9.33
C THR A 224 4.16 10.99 8.62
N SER A 225 5.36 11.61 8.61
CA SER A 225 5.57 12.89 7.94
C SER A 225 5.45 12.76 6.41
N ALA A 226 5.98 11.67 5.86
CA ALA A 226 5.88 11.36 4.43
C ALA A 226 4.43 11.02 4.04
N ALA A 227 3.73 10.23 4.85
CA ALA A 227 2.32 9.93 4.63
C ALA A 227 1.47 11.21 4.58
N ARG A 228 1.63 12.10 5.56
CA ARG A 228 0.94 13.41 5.58
C ARG A 228 1.31 14.29 4.38
N TYR A 229 2.57 14.29 3.97
CA TYR A 229 3.01 15.06 2.81
C TYR A 229 2.37 14.52 1.52
N LEU A 230 2.38 13.21 1.29
CA LEU A 230 1.75 12.59 0.14
C LEU A 230 0.23 12.85 0.14
N ALA A 231 -0.41 12.74 1.30
CA ALA A 231 -1.82 13.06 1.46
C ALA A 231 -2.14 14.53 1.09
N SER A 232 -1.26 15.47 1.47
CA SER A 232 -1.42 16.89 1.14
C SER A 232 -1.33 17.20 -0.36
N LEU A 233 -0.83 16.25 -1.17
CA LEU A 233 -0.75 16.37 -2.62
C LEU A 233 -1.96 15.76 -3.35
N ASP A 234 -2.94 15.25 -2.60
CA ASP A 234 -4.14 14.60 -3.18
C ASP A 234 -3.80 13.44 -4.14
N VAL A 235 -2.88 12.56 -3.75
CA VAL A 235 -2.57 11.36 -4.55
C VAL A 235 -3.68 10.32 -4.43
N VAL A 236 -3.83 9.43 -5.42
CA VAL A 236 -4.83 8.35 -5.39
C VAL A 236 -4.34 7.16 -4.58
N ALA A 237 -3.08 6.79 -4.77
CA ALA A 237 -2.46 5.68 -4.05
C ALA A 237 -0.98 5.93 -3.81
N VAL A 238 -0.46 5.30 -2.77
CA VAL A 238 0.97 5.22 -2.45
C VAL A 238 1.38 3.76 -2.47
N GLY A 239 2.47 3.44 -3.18
CA GLY A 239 2.99 2.09 -3.25
C GLY A 239 4.49 2.01 -3.00
N ALA A 240 4.98 0.80 -2.72
CA ALA A 240 6.40 0.52 -2.60
C ALA A 240 6.74 -0.94 -2.98
N ASP A 241 8.02 -1.20 -3.14
CA ASP A 241 8.58 -2.55 -3.31
C ASP A 241 8.80 -3.28 -1.97
N THR A 242 8.08 -2.84 -0.93
CA THR A 242 8.05 -3.37 0.44
C THR A 242 6.67 -3.92 0.78
N TRP A 243 6.57 -4.74 1.84
CA TRP A 243 5.34 -5.47 2.19
C TRP A 243 4.35 -4.69 3.09
N GLY A 244 4.70 -3.46 3.51
CA GLY A 244 3.85 -2.63 4.37
C GLY A 244 4.08 -1.13 4.14
N VAL A 245 4.89 -0.73 3.14
CA VAL A 245 5.17 0.67 2.75
C VAL A 245 5.81 1.52 3.86
N GLU A 246 5.57 1.23 5.15
CA GLU A 246 6.14 1.92 6.31
C GLU A 246 7.43 1.25 6.80
N ALA A 247 8.32 2.03 7.40
CA ALA A 247 9.56 1.50 7.97
C ALA A 247 9.29 0.58 9.17
N VAL A 248 9.75 -0.67 9.10
CA VAL A 248 9.68 -1.66 10.19
C VAL A 248 11.10 -2.14 10.49
N PRO A 249 11.56 -2.11 11.78
CA PRO A 249 10.81 -1.79 13.01
C PRO A 249 10.42 -0.32 13.11
N PHE A 250 9.25 -0.08 13.71
CA PHE A 250 8.75 1.27 13.95
C PHE A 250 9.67 2.03 14.92
N LYS A 251 9.92 3.30 14.63
CA LYS A 251 10.73 4.18 15.49
C LYS A 251 10.15 4.29 16.91
N ASN A 252 8.84 4.31 17.02
CA ASN A 252 8.11 4.21 18.29
C ASN A 252 7.27 2.94 18.30
N PRO A 253 7.68 1.88 19.02
CA PRO A 253 6.96 0.61 19.03
C PRO A 253 5.57 0.66 19.70
N ALA A 254 5.23 1.75 20.37
CA ALA A 254 3.90 1.99 20.90
C ALA A 254 2.95 2.64 19.87
N ARG A 255 3.46 3.04 18.71
CA ARG A 255 2.71 3.72 17.64
C ARG A 255 3.05 3.06 16.31
N ILE A 256 2.26 2.08 15.94
CA ILE A 256 2.48 1.24 14.75
C ILE A 256 1.49 1.60 13.65
N TRP A 257 1.89 1.49 12.40
CA TRP A 257 1.05 1.69 11.21
C TRP A 257 0.38 3.07 11.15
N GLU A 258 1.06 4.11 11.64
CA GLU A 258 0.54 5.48 11.59
C GLU A 258 0.42 6.03 10.17
N GLY A 259 1.30 5.61 9.25
CA GLY A 259 1.22 5.95 7.84
C GLY A 259 -0.03 5.39 7.19
N HIS A 260 -0.39 4.13 7.50
CA HIS A 260 -1.66 3.53 7.06
C HIS A 260 -2.86 4.30 7.60
N GLN A 261 -2.85 4.67 8.89
CA GLN A 261 -3.92 5.48 9.48
C GLN A 261 -4.07 6.82 8.74
N VAL A 262 -2.96 7.49 8.43
CA VAL A 262 -2.97 8.75 7.68
C VAL A 262 -3.48 8.54 6.25
N LEU A 263 -2.98 7.54 5.53
CA LEU A 263 -3.34 7.33 4.13
C LEU A 263 -4.76 6.81 4.00
N LEU A 264 -5.05 5.62 4.56
CA LEU A 264 -6.34 4.95 4.40
C LEU A 264 -7.46 5.66 5.17
N ALA A 265 -7.31 5.77 6.51
CA ALA A 265 -8.41 6.17 7.37
C ALA A 265 -8.68 7.68 7.35
N GLN A 266 -7.63 8.51 7.35
CA GLN A 266 -7.80 9.97 7.43
C GLN A 266 -8.01 10.62 6.06
N ASN A 267 -7.41 10.07 4.99
CA ASN A 267 -7.38 10.72 3.67
C ASN A 267 -7.98 9.91 2.53
N GLY A 268 -8.36 8.65 2.76
CA GLY A 268 -8.96 7.79 1.74
C GLY A 268 -8.02 7.46 0.59
N ILE A 269 -6.70 7.40 0.83
CA ILE A 269 -5.65 7.10 -0.15
C ILE A 269 -5.30 5.62 -0.05
N TYR A 270 -5.33 4.91 -1.17
CA TYR A 270 -5.03 3.48 -1.22
C TYR A 270 -3.55 3.18 -1.01
N ILE A 271 -3.25 1.98 -0.52
CA ILE A 271 -1.88 1.49 -0.37
C ILE A 271 -1.67 0.32 -1.32
N LEU A 272 -0.51 0.30 -1.99
CA LEU A 272 -0.06 -0.77 -2.88
C LEU A 272 1.25 -1.34 -2.34
N GLU A 273 1.31 -2.64 -2.14
CA GLU A 273 2.47 -3.27 -1.49
C GLU A 273 3.15 -4.28 -2.40
N THR A 274 4.42 -4.53 -2.15
CA THR A 274 5.25 -5.56 -2.82
C THR A 274 5.25 -5.40 -4.35
N LEU A 275 5.46 -4.16 -4.83
CA LEU A 275 5.53 -3.87 -6.26
C LEU A 275 6.90 -4.20 -6.84
N ASP A 276 6.95 -4.91 -7.96
CA ASP A 276 8.20 -5.10 -8.72
C ASP A 276 8.49 -3.86 -9.57
N THR A 277 9.48 -3.11 -9.15
CA THR A 277 9.90 -1.84 -9.79
C THR A 277 11.26 -1.94 -10.47
N ALA A 278 11.94 -3.10 -10.38
CA ALA A 278 13.35 -3.24 -10.79
C ALA A 278 13.57 -2.86 -12.26
N GLU A 279 12.79 -3.44 -13.19
CA GLU A 279 12.93 -3.16 -14.61
C GLU A 279 12.67 -1.68 -14.96
N MET A 280 11.74 -1.04 -14.24
CA MET A 280 11.47 0.39 -14.42
C MET A 280 12.66 1.27 -13.99
N ILE A 281 13.35 0.88 -12.91
CA ILE A 281 14.55 1.57 -12.42
C ILE A 281 15.71 1.42 -13.43
N GLU A 282 15.92 0.21 -13.96
CA GLU A 282 16.94 -0.05 -14.98
C GLU A 282 16.71 0.81 -16.24
N ASP A 283 15.46 0.96 -16.67
CA ASP A 283 15.08 1.78 -17.82
C ASP A 283 14.99 3.29 -17.51
N GLY A 284 15.22 3.70 -16.27
CA GLY A 284 15.17 5.09 -15.83
C GLY A 284 13.77 5.72 -15.93
N VAL A 285 12.72 4.90 -15.78
CA VAL A 285 11.32 5.36 -15.81
C VAL A 285 11.02 6.17 -14.56
N LYS A 286 10.36 7.30 -14.73
CA LYS A 286 9.95 8.19 -13.63
C LYS A 286 8.46 8.49 -13.65
N GLU A 287 7.91 8.61 -14.85
CA GLU A 287 6.50 8.91 -15.09
C GLU A 287 5.98 7.91 -16.14
N PHE A 288 4.78 7.44 -15.95
CA PHE A 288 4.19 6.39 -16.79
C PHE A 288 2.66 6.41 -16.67
N MET A 289 1.99 5.76 -17.58
CA MET A 289 0.57 5.43 -17.42
C MET A 289 0.45 4.25 -16.47
N PHE A 290 -0.17 4.44 -15.32
CA PHE A 290 -0.51 3.39 -14.35
C PHE A 290 -1.89 2.84 -14.66
N VAL A 291 -2.00 1.50 -14.69
CA VAL A 291 -3.27 0.80 -14.94
C VAL A 291 -3.45 -0.33 -13.92
N LEU A 292 -4.58 -0.32 -13.24
CA LEU A 292 -5.01 -1.38 -12.33
C LEU A 292 -6.51 -1.61 -12.46
N GLY A 293 -6.90 -2.83 -12.85
CA GLY A 293 -8.23 -3.38 -12.67
C GLY A 293 -8.15 -4.48 -11.63
N GLN A 294 -8.52 -4.17 -10.38
CA GLN A 294 -8.43 -5.13 -9.28
C GLN A 294 -9.55 -6.18 -9.35
N PRO A 295 -9.36 -7.38 -8.72
CA PRO A 295 -10.43 -8.35 -8.54
C PRO A 295 -11.62 -7.77 -7.78
N LEU A 296 -12.83 -8.15 -8.15
CA LEU A 296 -14.08 -7.65 -7.55
C LEU A 296 -14.61 -8.60 -6.46
N TYR A 297 -13.81 -8.87 -5.45
CA TYR A 297 -14.22 -9.70 -4.31
C TYR A 297 -15.11 -8.89 -3.36
N THR A 298 -16.43 -9.09 -3.45
CA THR A 298 -17.40 -8.35 -2.63
C THR A 298 -17.12 -8.53 -1.14
N GLY A 299 -16.95 -7.41 -0.45
CA GLY A 299 -16.70 -7.36 0.99
C GLY A 299 -15.28 -7.71 1.41
N ALA A 300 -14.33 -7.90 0.49
CA ALA A 300 -12.93 -8.03 0.83
C ALA A 300 -12.31 -6.65 1.15
N VAL A 301 -11.32 -6.64 2.05
CA VAL A 301 -10.63 -5.41 2.47
C VAL A 301 -9.25 -5.27 1.81
N GLN A 302 -8.75 -6.34 1.19
CA GLN A 302 -7.50 -6.40 0.42
C GLN A 302 -7.71 -7.25 -0.82
N ALA A 303 -6.83 -7.11 -1.81
CA ALA A 303 -6.78 -8.02 -2.94
C ALA A 303 -5.36 -8.18 -3.47
N ILE A 304 -5.01 -9.41 -3.86
CA ILE A 304 -3.81 -9.68 -4.66
C ILE A 304 -4.05 -9.07 -6.05
N ILE A 305 -3.11 -8.28 -6.53
CA ILE A 305 -3.22 -7.52 -7.78
C ILE A 305 -2.00 -7.73 -8.68
N ASN A 306 -2.17 -7.42 -9.95
CA ASN A 306 -1.07 -7.31 -10.91
C ASN A 306 -1.21 -6.01 -11.71
N PRO A 307 -0.85 -4.86 -11.12
CA PRO A 307 -0.90 -3.59 -11.83
C PRO A 307 0.19 -3.55 -12.92
N ILE A 308 -0.01 -2.70 -13.91
CA ILE A 308 0.96 -2.47 -14.98
C ILE A 308 1.31 -1.00 -15.10
N ALA A 309 2.56 -0.74 -15.51
CA ALA A 309 3.02 0.55 -15.97
C ALA A 309 3.27 0.49 -17.48
N ILE A 310 2.90 1.55 -18.21
CA ILE A 310 3.09 1.65 -19.65
C ILE A 310 3.85 2.95 -19.96
N ARG A 311 4.95 2.82 -20.72
CA ARG A 311 5.80 3.95 -21.14
C ARG A 311 5.72 4.22 -22.63
#